data_49f57987ecfc25553c483905ea0142a9
#
_entry.id   49f57987ecfc25553c483905ea0142a9
#
_cell.length_a   1.000
_cell.length_b   1.000
_cell.length_c   1.000
_cell.angle_alpha   90.00
_cell.angle_beta   90.00
_cell.angle_gamma   90.00
#
_symmetry.space_group_name_H-M   'P 1'
#
loop_
_entity.id
_entity.type
_entity.pdbx_description
1 polymer ?
#
loop_
_entity_poly.entity_id
_entity_poly.type
_entity_poly.pdbx_seq_one_letter_code
_entity_poly.pdbx_strand_id
1 'polypeptide(L)'
;SILKRLGVDVFLHQKVSTMSGGMKKRLSLAICMLEQPDLLLLDEPLAALDLLCKKGILDYLKEYTGNGGSIIVATHEEDALSICNRIYILKNGLLQEAKGTDYATMLRA
;
A
#
# COMPACT_ATOMS: atom_id res chain seq x y z
N SER A 1 -15.99 0.40 -8.66
CA SER A 1 -15.34 -0.89 -8.36
C SER A 1 -13.85 -0.69 -8.12
N ILE A 2 -13.26 -1.60 -7.39
CA ILE A 2 -11.82 -1.53 -7.12
C ILE A 2 -10.99 -1.67 -8.38
N LEU A 3 -11.44 -2.45 -9.33
CA LEU A 3 -10.74 -2.64 -10.61
C LEU A 3 -10.58 -1.31 -11.34
N LYS A 4 -11.66 -0.53 -11.39
CA LYS A 4 -11.65 0.78 -12.03
C LYS A 4 -10.80 1.79 -11.26
N ARG A 5 -10.87 1.77 -9.94
CA ARG A 5 -10.11 2.69 -9.09
C ARG A 5 -8.61 2.50 -9.23
N LEU A 6 -8.16 1.25 -9.41
CA LEU A 6 -6.76 0.93 -9.62
C LEU A 6 -6.35 0.94 -11.09
N GLY A 7 -7.28 1.24 -11.99
CA GLY A 7 -7.00 1.27 -13.43
C GLY A 7 -6.76 -0.09 -14.04
N VAL A 8 -7.15 -1.16 -13.35
CA VAL A 8 -6.93 -2.54 -13.81
C VAL A 8 -7.89 -2.92 -14.94
N ASP A 9 -9.08 -2.32 -14.96
CA ASP A 9 -10.10 -2.56 -15.99
C ASP A 9 -9.57 -2.31 -17.39
N VAL A 10 -8.59 -1.42 -17.55
CA VAL A 10 -8.03 -1.04 -18.84
C VAL A 10 -7.24 -2.20 -19.47
N PHE A 11 -6.65 -3.08 -18.66
CA PHE A 11 -5.80 -4.15 -19.18
C PHE A 11 -6.19 -5.56 -18.72
N LEU A 12 -7.44 -5.76 -18.28
CA LEU A 12 -7.93 -7.06 -17.81
C LEU A 12 -7.80 -8.19 -18.84
N HIS A 13 -7.85 -7.86 -20.11
CA HIS A 13 -7.75 -8.86 -21.18
C HIS A 13 -6.32 -9.14 -21.64
N GLN A 14 -5.36 -8.42 -21.08
CA GLN A 14 -3.96 -8.58 -21.41
C GLN A 14 -3.37 -9.78 -20.66
N LYS A 15 -2.47 -10.51 -21.34
CA LYS A 15 -1.75 -11.62 -20.68
C LYS A 15 -0.80 -11.07 -19.62
N VAL A 16 -0.73 -11.73 -18.46
CA VAL A 16 0.15 -11.31 -17.36
C VAL A 16 1.60 -11.21 -17.82
N SER A 17 2.04 -12.14 -18.68
CA SER A 17 3.41 -12.14 -19.20
C SER A 17 3.78 -10.87 -19.99
N THR A 18 2.78 -10.14 -20.49
CA THR A 18 3.00 -8.91 -21.26
C THR A 18 2.78 -7.64 -20.44
N MET A 19 2.41 -7.77 -19.18
CA MET A 19 2.17 -6.63 -18.31
C MET A 19 3.48 -6.02 -17.78
N SER A 20 3.49 -4.70 -17.60
CA SER A 20 4.58 -4.00 -16.94
C SER A 20 4.60 -4.35 -15.44
N GLY A 21 5.69 -4.00 -14.75
CA GLY A 21 5.80 -4.19 -13.30
C GLY A 21 4.70 -3.46 -12.54
N GLY A 22 4.39 -2.22 -12.94
CA GLY A 22 3.31 -1.44 -12.34
C GLY A 22 1.94 -2.05 -12.59
N MET A 23 1.69 -2.59 -13.78
CA MET A 23 0.44 -3.26 -14.11
C MET A 23 0.26 -4.52 -13.25
N LYS A 24 1.30 -5.35 -13.12
CA LYS A 24 1.26 -6.55 -12.28
C LYS A 24 0.99 -6.18 -10.82
N LYS A 25 1.60 -5.12 -10.33
CA LYS A 25 1.42 -4.67 -8.96
C LYS A 25 -0.02 -4.23 -8.70
N ARG A 26 -0.58 -3.42 -9.60
CA ARG A 26 -1.98 -2.99 -9.49
C ARG A 26 -2.94 -4.17 -9.53
N LEU A 27 -2.67 -5.14 -10.39
CA LEU A 27 -3.48 -6.35 -10.47
C LEU A 27 -3.42 -7.14 -9.16
N SER A 28 -2.25 -7.33 -8.60
CA SER A 28 -2.08 -8.04 -7.32
C SER A 28 -2.83 -7.35 -6.18
N LEU A 29 -2.73 -6.02 -6.11
CA LEU A 29 -3.45 -5.24 -5.11
C LEU A 29 -4.97 -5.38 -5.28
N ALA A 30 -5.46 -5.30 -6.53
CA ALA A 30 -6.88 -5.44 -6.80
C ALA A 30 -7.42 -6.81 -6.38
N ILE A 31 -6.67 -7.87 -6.67
CA ILE A 31 -7.06 -9.23 -6.27
C ILE A 31 -7.17 -9.34 -4.75
N CYS A 32 -6.18 -8.84 -4.02
CA CYS A 32 -6.22 -8.86 -2.56
C CYS A 32 -7.42 -8.10 -2.00
N MET A 33 -7.74 -6.96 -2.60
CA MET A 33 -8.81 -6.10 -2.12
C MET A 33 -10.20 -6.59 -2.48
N LEU A 34 -10.35 -7.35 -3.57
CA LEU A 34 -11.63 -7.94 -3.96
C LEU A 34 -12.20 -8.90 -2.90
N GLU A 35 -11.32 -9.57 -2.18
CA GLU A 35 -11.72 -10.51 -1.13
C GLU A 35 -12.26 -9.82 0.12
N GLN A 36 -12.03 -8.52 0.27
CA GLN A 36 -12.40 -7.72 1.45
C GLN A 36 -12.00 -8.41 2.76
N PRO A 37 -10.71 -8.77 2.91
CA PRO A 37 -10.25 -9.46 4.12
C PRO A 37 -10.32 -8.55 5.34
N ASP A 38 -10.30 -9.15 6.54
CA ASP A 38 -10.25 -8.38 7.78
C ASP A 38 -8.90 -7.73 8.00
N LEU A 39 -7.84 -8.34 7.47
CA LEU A 39 -6.47 -7.86 7.60
C LEU A 39 -5.76 -7.91 6.24
N LEU A 40 -5.17 -6.80 5.84
CA LEU A 40 -4.32 -6.69 4.66
C LEU A 40 -2.85 -6.59 5.10
N LEU A 41 -2.00 -7.42 4.51
CA LEU A 41 -0.55 -7.33 4.66
C LEU A 41 0.03 -6.88 3.34
N LEU A 42 0.62 -5.69 3.31
CA LEU A 42 1.14 -5.09 2.09
C LEU A 42 2.63 -4.81 2.22
N ASP A 43 3.40 -5.23 1.23
CA ASP A 43 4.84 -4.99 1.16
C ASP A 43 5.12 -4.05 -0.01
N GLU A 44 5.58 -2.84 0.30
CA GLU A 44 5.88 -1.78 -0.67
C GLU A 44 4.75 -1.60 -1.70
N PRO A 45 3.51 -1.34 -1.26
CA PRO A 45 2.38 -1.31 -2.18
C PRO A 45 2.41 -0.16 -3.18
N LEU A 46 3.17 0.90 -2.91
CA LEU A 46 3.23 2.08 -3.78
C LEU A 46 4.44 2.09 -4.70
N ALA A 47 5.39 1.18 -4.54
CA ALA A 47 6.60 1.15 -5.35
C ALA A 47 6.29 0.92 -6.83
N ALA A 48 7.02 1.60 -7.70
CA ALA A 48 6.89 1.51 -9.17
C ALA A 48 5.55 2.02 -9.71
N LEU A 49 4.79 2.76 -8.93
CA LEU A 49 3.52 3.35 -9.36
C LEU A 49 3.68 4.86 -9.58
N ASP A 50 2.92 5.40 -10.53
CA ASP A 50 2.88 6.83 -10.75
C ASP A 50 2.06 7.53 -9.64
N LEU A 51 2.13 8.85 -9.61
CA LEU A 51 1.51 9.66 -8.57
C LEU A 51 0.00 9.45 -8.49
N LEU A 52 -0.65 9.36 -9.64
CA LEU A 52 -2.11 9.22 -9.70
C LEU A 52 -2.56 7.86 -9.16
N CYS A 53 -1.84 6.79 -9.53
CA CYS A 53 -2.10 5.46 -9.01
C CYS A 53 -1.86 5.37 -7.51
N LYS A 54 -0.79 5.99 -7.02
CA LYS A 54 -0.49 6.04 -5.58
C LYS A 54 -1.65 6.67 -4.82
N LYS A 55 -2.16 7.79 -5.32
CA LYS A 55 -3.29 8.48 -4.67
C LYS A 55 -4.53 7.59 -4.62
N GLY A 56 -4.85 6.92 -5.72
CA GLY A 56 -6.00 6.02 -5.78
C GLY A 56 -5.92 4.89 -4.76
N ILE A 57 -4.73 4.31 -4.61
CA ILE A 57 -4.49 3.25 -3.64
C ILE A 57 -4.60 3.77 -2.22
N LEU A 58 -3.98 4.91 -1.91
CA LEU A 58 -4.03 5.50 -0.57
C LEU A 58 -5.46 5.84 -0.18
N ASP A 59 -6.24 6.41 -1.09
CA ASP A 59 -7.64 6.72 -0.83
C ASP A 59 -8.44 5.46 -0.53
N TYR A 60 -8.20 4.38 -1.29
CA TYR A 60 -8.87 3.10 -1.03
C TYR A 60 -8.48 2.52 0.32
N LEU A 61 -7.21 2.58 0.69
CA LEU A 61 -6.75 2.06 1.98
C LEU A 61 -7.39 2.82 3.16
N LYS A 62 -7.56 4.13 3.02
CA LYS A 62 -8.27 4.93 4.03
C LYS A 62 -9.71 4.49 4.18
N GLU A 63 -10.40 4.26 3.07
CA GLU A 63 -11.78 3.78 3.11
C GLU A 63 -11.86 2.39 3.73
N TYR A 64 -10.92 1.52 3.36
CA TYR A 64 -10.88 0.16 3.88
C TYR A 64 -10.76 0.14 5.41
N THR A 65 -9.86 0.94 5.98
CA THR A 65 -9.72 1.05 7.44
C THR A 65 -10.91 1.77 8.07
N GLY A 66 -11.47 2.75 7.39
CA GLY A 66 -12.68 3.44 7.84
C GLY A 66 -13.89 2.52 7.95
N ASN A 67 -13.90 1.44 7.18
CA ASN A 67 -14.97 0.43 7.20
C ASN A 67 -14.65 -0.76 8.11
N GLY A 68 -13.65 -0.64 8.98
CA GLY A 68 -13.31 -1.65 9.98
C GLY A 68 -12.19 -2.60 9.60
N GLY A 69 -11.59 -2.45 8.43
CA GLY A 69 -10.45 -3.25 8.03
C GLY A 69 -9.16 -2.84 8.74
N SER A 70 -8.21 -3.77 8.83
CA SER A 70 -6.90 -3.52 9.41
C SER A 70 -5.82 -3.73 8.35
N ILE A 71 -4.78 -2.90 8.39
CA ILE A 71 -3.68 -2.97 7.43
C ILE A 71 -2.36 -2.93 8.16
N ILE A 72 -1.45 -3.83 7.77
CA ILE A 72 -0.04 -3.75 8.12
C ILE A 72 0.73 -3.53 6.81
N VAL A 73 1.49 -2.46 6.75
CA VAL A 73 2.25 -2.11 5.54
C VAL A 73 3.73 -1.94 5.86
N ALA A 74 4.57 -2.58 5.06
CA ALA A 74 6.01 -2.38 5.10
C ALA A 74 6.37 -1.46 3.93
N THR A 75 6.97 -0.29 4.22
CA THR A 75 7.23 0.69 3.18
C THR A 75 8.32 1.68 3.58
N HIS A 76 8.94 2.30 2.57
CA HIS A 76 9.81 3.46 2.71
C HIS A 76 9.13 4.75 2.25
N GLU A 77 7.88 4.66 1.79
CA GLU A 77 7.15 5.79 1.22
C GLU A 77 6.49 6.62 2.32
N GLU A 78 6.83 7.91 2.41
CA GLU A 78 6.24 8.81 3.41
C GLU A 78 4.73 8.94 3.23
N ASP A 79 4.24 8.88 2.00
CA ASP A 79 2.81 8.97 1.71
C ASP A 79 2.03 7.83 2.38
N ALA A 80 2.59 6.62 2.39
CA ALA A 80 1.97 5.49 3.07
C ALA A 80 2.05 5.66 4.59
N LEU A 81 3.16 6.19 5.10
CA LEU A 81 3.31 6.43 6.53
C LEU A 81 2.32 7.47 7.05
N SER A 82 2.00 8.46 6.22
CA SER A 82 1.10 9.55 6.62
C SER A 82 -0.33 9.10 6.93
N ILE A 83 -0.76 7.94 6.41
CA ILE A 83 -2.10 7.41 6.67
C ILE A 83 -2.13 6.38 7.81
N CYS A 84 -0.97 6.06 8.37
CA CYS A 84 -0.86 5.07 9.45
C CYS A 84 -1.12 5.74 10.80
N ASN A 85 -1.84 5.03 11.67
CA ASN A 85 -2.04 5.50 13.04
C ASN A 85 -0.96 5.00 14.00
N ARG A 86 -0.18 3.97 13.60
CA ARG A 86 0.98 3.48 14.36
C ARG A 86 2.11 3.17 13.39
N ILE A 87 3.30 3.59 13.75
CA ILE A 87 4.50 3.41 12.93
C ILE A 87 5.58 2.73 13.75
N TYR A 88 6.19 1.69 13.16
CA TYR A 88 7.31 0.98 13.76
C TYR A 88 8.51 1.05 12.84
N ILE A 89 9.69 1.15 13.41
CA ILE A 89 10.94 1.15 12.66
C ILE A 89 11.69 -0.14 12.98
N LEU A 90 12.06 -0.87 11.92
CA LEU A 90 12.89 -2.05 12.03
C LEU A 90 14.32 -1.65 11.71
N LYS A 91 15.21 -1.72 12.71
CA LYS A 91 16.60 -1.33 12.57
C LYS A 91 17.47 -2.28 13.38
N ASN A 92 18.51 -2.81 12.75
CA ASN A 92 19.46 -3.73 13.41
C ASN A 92 18.75 -4.93 14.08
N GLY A 93 17.72 -5.44 13.43
CA GLY A 93 16.96 -6.58 13.94
C GLY A 93 15.99 -6.27 15.06
N LEU A 94 15.85 -4.99 15.43
CA LEU A 94 14.95 -4.57 16.50
C LEU A 94 13.80 -3.74 15.96
N LEU A 95 12.61 -3.99 16.51
CA LEU A 95 11.41 -3.26 16.16
C LEU A 95 11.09 -2.25 17.25
N GLN A 96 10.95 -0.98 16.88
CA GLN A 96 10.71 0.11 17.82
C GLN A 96 9.58 0.98 17.32
N GLU A 97 8.63 1.29 18.20
CA GLU A 97 7.54 2.18 17.85
C GLU A 97 8.02 3.64 17.78
N ALA A 98 7.71 4.31 16.67
CA ALA A 98 7.92 5.74 16.52
C ALA A 98 6.65 6.47 16.95
N LYS A 99 6.80 7.53 17.76
CA LYS A 99 5.67 8.31 18.24
C LYS A 99 5.60 9.64 17.50
N GLY A 100 4.41 9.99 17.02
CA GLY A 100 4.20 11.22 16.26
C GLY A 100 4.97 11.19 14.95
N THR A 101 5.76 12.24 14.70
CA THR A 101 6.55 12.37 13.48
C THR A 101 8.03 11.99 13.69
N ASP A 102 8.34 11.30 14.78
CA ASP A 102 9.73 10.99 15.14
C ASP A 102 10.38 9.93 14.24
N TYR A 103 9.59 9.25 13.39
CA TYR A 103 10.12 8.18 12.55
C TYR A 103 11.27 8.65 11.64
N ALA A 104 11.20 9.87 11.13
CA ALA A 104 12.27 10.41 10.26
C ALA A 104 13.59 10.56 11.03
N THR A 105 13.52 11.04 12.26
CA THR A 105 14.69 11.18 13.14
C THR A 105 15.24 9.80 13.52
N MET A 106 14.38 8.86 13.83
CA MET A 106 14.77 7.50 14.19
C MET A 106 15.46 6.77 13.05
N LEU A 107 15.00 6.99 11.81
CA LEU A 107 15.61 6.37 10.62
C LEU A 107 17.03 6.90 10.36
N ARG A 108 17.32 8.13 10.72
CA ARG A 108 18.62 8.75 10.52
C ARG A 108 19.65 8.39 11.61
N ALA A 109 19.17 7.94 12.73
CA ALA A 109 20.01 7.64 13.90
C ALA A 109 20.94 6.42 13.70
#